data_f0ac274e0ac63d8c6510733bbc55d756
#
_entry.id   f0ac274e0ac63d8c6510733bbc55d756
#
_cell.length_a   1.000
_cell.length_b   1.000
_cell.length_c   1.000
_cell.angle_alpha   90.00
_cell.angle_beta   90.00
_cell.angle_gamma   90.00
#
_symmetry.space_group_name_H-M   'P 1'
#
loop_
_entity.id
_entity.type
_entity.pdbx_description
1 polymer ?
#
loop_
_entity_poly.entity_id
_entity_poly.type
_entity_poly.pdbx_seq_one_letter_code
_entity_poly.pdbx_strand_id
1 'polypeptide(L)'
;METGEGLSLNERKIYQYIHPNVCESCQLQMGYTILEPGSSWNTMPCHTHERRMEAYVYFDFAKEDTRVFHMMGKPDETKHLVVDNEQAVISPSWSIHSGVGTSNYSFIWAMCGENITYTDMDMVPMDQLK
;
A
#
# COMPACT_ATOMS: atom_id res chain seq x y z
N MET A 1 -1.32 15.07 -3.43
CA MET A 1 -2.11 15.18 -2.21
C MET A 1 -1.25 14.79 -1.02
N GLU A 2 -1.19 15.64 -0.01
CA GLU A 2 -0.50 15.33 1.24
C GLU A 2 -1.53 14.73 2.21
N THR A 3 -1.19 13.65 2.89
CA THR A 3 -2.08 12.94 3.80
C THR A 3 -1.29 12.31 4.96
N GLY A 4 -2.02 11.95 5.99
CA GLY A 4 -1.44 11.33 7.18
C GLY A 4 -1.08 12.36 8.25
N GLU A 5 -0.67 11.84 9.37
CA GLU A 5 -0.23 12.61 10.51
C GLU A 5 1.13 12.10 11.00
N GLY A 6 2.05 13.01 11.32
CA GLY A 6 3.39 12.66 11.78
C GLY A 6 3.39 11.75 13.02
N LEU A 7 2.45 11.98 13.94
CA LEU A 7 2.27 11.15 15.14
C LEU A 7 1.81 9.72 14.83
N SER A 8 1.17 9.50 13.69
CA SER A 8 0.75 8.17 13.22
C SER A 8 1.80 7.50 12.35
N LEU A 9 2.95 8.12 12.14
CA LEU A 9 4.07 7.64 11.31
C LEU A 9 3.67 7.32 9.87
N ASN A 10 2.68 8.02 9.32
CA ASN A 10 2.16 7.78 7.98
C ASN A 10 1.98 9.07 7.14
N GLU A 11 2.67 10.12 7.49
CA GLU A 11 2.69 11.36 6.71
C GLU A 11 3.31 11.11 5.33
N ARG A 12 2.57 11.49 4.27
CA ARG A 12 2.93 11.09 2.91
C ARG A 12 2.36 12.00 1.83
N LYS A 13 2.98 11.96 0.67
CA LYS A 13 2.47 12.54 -0.58
C LYS A 13 2.02 11.43 -1.51
N ILE A 14 0.79 11.54 -2.01
CA ILE A 14 0.21 10.59 -2.96
C ILE A 14 0.07 11.27 -4.32
N TYR A 15 0.62 10.64 -5.34
CA TYR A 15 0.54 11.05 -6.74
C TYR A 15 -0.34 10.06 -7.51
N GLN A 16 -1.46 10.52 -8.00
CA GLN A 16 -2.40 9.72 -8.78
C GLN A 16 -2.12 9.90 -10.27
N TYR A 17 -1.77 8.83 -10.97
CA TYR A 17 -1.50 8.86 -12.41
C TYR A 17 -2.63 8.26 -13.23
N ILE A 18 -3.06 7.06 -12.88
CA ILE A 18 -4.19 6.37 -13.48
C ILE A 18 -5.24 6.21 -12.39
N HIS A 19 -6.21 7.11 -12.40
CA HIS A 19 -7.25 7.20 -11.39
C HIS A 19 -8.50 7.78 -12.06
N PRO A 20 -9.73 7.38 -11.68
CA PRO A 20 -10.96 7.89 -12.32
C PRO A 20 -11.07 9.42 -12.42
N ASN A 21 -10.45 10.15 -11.50
CA ASN A 21 -10.44 11.61 -11.50
C ASN A 21 -9.34 12.24 -12.40
N VAL A 22 -8.45 11.42 -12.96
CA VAL A 22 -7.30 11.91 -13.74
C VAL A 22 -7.37 11.43 -15.18
N CYS A 23 -7.57 10.15 -15.40
CA CYS A 23 -7.71 9.57 -16.72
C CYS A 23 -8.58 8.32 -16.69
N GLU A 24 -9.25 8.05 -17.79
CA GLU A 24 -10.02 6.82 -17.98
C GLU A 24 -9.10 5.66 -18.35
N SER A 25 -9.29 4.52 -17.68
CA SER A 25 -8.67 3.25 -18.03
C SER A 25 -9.72 2.14 -17.98
N CYS A 26 -9.40 0.99 -18.56
CA CYS A 26 -10.30 -0.15 -18.51
C CYS A 26 -10.38 -0.74 -17.11
N GLN A 27 -9.23 -1.14 -16.54
CA GLN A 27 -9.18 -1.85 -15.26
C GLN A 27 -8.03 -1.39 -14.35
N LEU A 28 -7.10 -0.61 -14.87
CA LEU A 28 -5.90 -0.21 -14.14
C LEU A 28 -6.12 1.08 -13.37
N GLN A 29 -5.72 1.08 -12.11
CA GLN A 29 -5.49 2.28 -11.30
C GLN A 29 -4.06 2.23 -10.80
N MET A 30 -3.34 3.34 -10.89
CA MET A 30 -1.93 3.39 -10.50
C MET A 30 -1.54 4.78 -10.01
N GLY A 31 -0.70 4.79 -9.01
CA GLY A 31 -0.04 5.98 -8.52
C GLY A 31 1.20 5.62 -7.73
N TYR A 32 1.83 6.61 -7.15
CA TYR A 32 2.88 6.34 -6.19
C TYR A 32 2.76 7.22 -4.96
N THR A 33 3.34 6.76 -3.88
CA THR A 33 3.34 7.41 -2.58
C THR A 33 4.76 7.57 -2.09
N ILE A 34 5.07 8.76 -1.60
CA ILE A 34 6.33 9.08 -0.95
C ILE A 34 6.05 9.29 0.53
N LEU A 35 6.67 8.51 1.40
CA LEU A 35 6.62 8.73 2.84
C LEU A 35 7.59 9.83 3.25
N GLU A 36 7.12 10.76 4.06
CA GLU A 36 7.98 11.81 4.61
C GLU A 36 8.97 11.24 5.65
N PRO A 37 10.12 11.89 5.85
CA PRO A 37 11.06 11.46 6.89
C PRO A 37 10.39 11.31 8.26
N GLY A 38 10.66 10.18 8.93
CA GLY A 38 10.00 9.82 10.19
C GLY A 38 8.70 9.02 10.03
N SER A 39 8.18 8.91 8.84
CA SER A 39 7.00 8.08 8.53
C SER A 39 7.42 6.74 7.95
N SER A 40 6.79 5.67 8.39
CA SER A 40 7.18 4.30 8.04
C SER A 40 6.03 3.40 7.66
N TRP A 41 4.77 3.77 7.96
CA TRP A 41 3.59 2.97 7.67
C TRP A 41 2.93 3.39 6.36
N ASN A 42 2.51 2.41 5.58
CA ASN A 42 1.64 2.61 4.43
C ASN A 42 0.35 1.80 4.58
N THR A 43 -0.69 2.23 3.84
CA THR A 43 -1.97 1.53 3.74
C THR A 43 -2.57 1.22 5.12
N MET A 44 -2.71 2.27 5.90
CA MET A 44 -3.31 2.23 7.22
C MET A 44 -4.65 2.99 7.22
N PRO A 45 -5.73 2.40 7.73
CA PRO A 45 -5.85 1.02 8.19
C PRO A 45 -5.77 0.02 7.03
N CYS A 46 -5.42 -1.23 7.32
CA CYS A 46 -5.39 -2.27 6.32
C CYS A 46 -6.81 -2.65 5.88
N HIS A 47 -6.93 -3.14 4.66
CA HIS A 47 -8.21 -3.49 4.07
C HIS A 47 -8.05 -4.59 3.02
N THR A 48 -9.17 -5.16 2.61
CA THR A 48 -9.30 -5.99 1.42
C THR A 48 -10.19 -5.25 0.41
N HIS A 49 -10.19 -5.67 -0.83
CA HIS A 49 -11.13 -5.22 -1.83
C HIS A 49 -11.41 -6.30 -2.87
N GLU A 50 -12.66 -6.47 -3.23
CA GLU A 50 -13.10 -7.52 -4.14
C GLU A 50 -12.82 -7.19 -5.61
N ARG A 51 -12.61 -8.24 -6.39
CA ARG A 51 -12.50 -8.22 -7.85
C ARG A 51 -11.38 -7.36 -8.42
N ARG A 52 -10.39 -7.03 -7.61
CA ARG A 52 -9.16 -6.40 -8.06
C ARG A 52 -7.98 -6.86 -7.22
N MET A 53 -6.86 -7.06 -7.87
CA MET A 53 -5.58 -7.33 -7.20
C MET A 53 -4.83 -6.02 -7.03
N GLU A 54 -3.83 -6.02 -6.18
CA GLU A 54 -2.93 -4.90 -6.02
C GLU A 54 -1.47 -5.36 -6.08
N ALA A 55 -0.63 -4.56 -6.69
CA ALA A 55 0.81 -4.74 -6.68
C ALA A 55 1.48 -3.54 -6.05
N TYR A 56 2.52 -3.80 -5.29
CA TYR A 56 3.38 -2.77 -4.70
C TYR A 56 4.79 -2.93 -5.26
N VAL A 57 5.38 -1.84 -5.69
CA VAL A 57 6.82 -1.78 -5.99
C VAL A 57 7.44 -0.81 -5.00
N TYR A 58 8.27 -1.32 -4.12
CA TYR A 58 8.95 -0.53 -3.10
C TYR A 58 10.28 -0.01 -3.65
N PHE A 59 10.56 1.27 -3.44
CA PHE A 59 11.79 1.90 -3.95
C PHE A 59 12.16 3.14 -3.12
N ASP A 60 13.29 3.72 -3.47
CA ASP A 60 13.80 4.94 -2.84
C ASP A 60 13.87 4.81 -1.31
N PHE A 61 14.49 3.74 -0.85
CA PHE A 61 14.70 3.50 0.57
C PHE A 61 15.68 4.52 1.14
N ALA A 62 15.32 5.12 2.26
CA ALA A 62 16.09 6.22 2.85
C ALA A 62 17.52 5.81 3.28
N LYS A 63 17.73 4.53 3.59
CA LYS A 63 19.02 3.96 3.98
C LYS A 63 19.25 2.63 3.29
N GLU A 64 20.50 2.25 3.11
CA GLU A 64 20.87 0.99 2.48
C GLU A 64 20.36 -0.24 3.24
N ASP A 65 20.31 -0.18 4.56
CA ASP A 65 19.82 -1.25 5.40
C ASP A 65 18.31 -1.19 5.69
N THR A 66 17.58 -0.25 5.09
CA THR A 66 16.13 -0.16 5.25
C THR A 66 15.46 -1.41 4.69
N ARG A 67 14.48 -1.92 5.41
CA ARG A 67 13.61 -3.02 4.95
C ARG A 67 12.16 -2.65 5.21
N VAL A 68 11.28 -3.13 4.35
CA VAL A 68 9.83 -3.03 4.52
C VAL A 68 9.29 -4.40 4.88
N PHE A 69 8.49 -4.45 5.93
CA PHE A 69 7.70 -5.62 6.29
C PHE A 69 6.31 -5.43 5.69
N HIS A 70 6.05 -6.15 4.61
CA HIS A 70 4.76 -6.12 3.94
C HIS A 70 3.86 -7.21 4.49
N MET A 71 2.77 -6.83 5.10
CA MET A 71 1.79 -7.74 5.67
C MET A 71 0.75 -8.10 4.64
N MET A 72 0.48 -9.39 4.52
CA MET A 72 -0.48 -9.97 3.60
C MET A 72 -1.19 -11.16 4.22
N GLY A 73 -2.09 -11.78 3.48
CA GLY A 73 -2.84 -12.95 3.92
C GLY A 73 -4.28 -12.61 4.27
N LYS A 74 -4.97 -13.57 4.86
CA LYS A 74 -6.30 -13.35 5.39
C LYS A 74 -6.21 -12.57 6.70
N PRO A 75 -7.23 -11.79 7.08
CA PRO A 75 -7.20 -11.04 8.34
C PRO A 75 -6.92 -11.88 9.58
N ASP A 76 -7.37 -13.11 9.60
CA ASP A 76 -7.20 -14.07 10.72
C ASP A 76 -5.97 -15.00 10.54
N GLU A 77 -5.25 -14.86 9.47
CA GLU A 77 -4.04 -15.63 9.16
C GLU A 77 -3.06 -14.75 8.37
N THR A 78 -2.46 -13.81 9.04
CA THR A 78 -1.54 -12.85 8.41
C THR A 78 -0.14 -13.42 8.26
N LYS A 79 0.55 -12.95 7.23
CA LYS A 79 1.96 -13.24 6.94
C LYS A 79 2.69 -11.93 6.67
N HIS A 80 4.01 -11.97 6.75
CA HIS A 80 4.81 -10.84 6.31
C HIS A 80 5.89 -11.29 5.30
N LEU A 81 6.23 -10.37 4.43
CA LEU A 81 7.35 -10.48 3.51
C LEU A 81 8.36 -9.41 3.87
N VAL A 82 9.63 -9.77 3.92
CA VAL A 82 10.71 -8.78 4.05
C VAL A 82 11.08 -8.32 2.65
N VAL A 83 10.88 -7.03 2.40
CA VAL A 83 11.06 -6.43 1.07
C VAL A 83 12.27 -5.51 1.08
N ASP A 84 13.14 -5.69 0.11
CA ASP A 84 14.29 -4.85 -0.16
C ASP A 84 13.97 -3.79 -1.21
N ASN A 85 14.91 -2.87 -1.42
CA ASN A 85 14.77 -1.82 -2.42
C ASN A 85 14.57 -2.40 -3.84
N GLU A 86 13.67 -1.77 -4.59
CA GLU A 86 13.33 -2.18 -5.97
C GLU A 86 12.73 -3.60 -6.08
N GLN A 87 12.05 -4.05 -5.05
CA GLN A 87 11.29 -5.31 -5.07
C GLN A 87 9.79 -5.04 -5.11
N ALA A 88 9.06 -5.99 -5.68
CA ALA A 88 7.61 -5.94 -5.83
C ALA A 88 6.91 -7.03 -5.01
N VAL A 89 5.70 -6.70 -4.57
CA VAL A 89 4.78 -7.63 -3.90
C VAL A 89 3.46 -7.65 -4.66
N ILE A 90 2.90 -8.83 -4.86
CA ILE A 90 1.57 -9.02 -5.43
C ILE A 90 0.62 -9.39 -4.31
N SER A 91 -0.45 -8.61 -4.17
CA SER A 91 -1.53 -8.84 -3.20
C SER A 91 -2.78 -9.30 -3.95
N PRO A 92 -3.20 -10.57 -3.80
CA PRO A 92 -4.48 -11.03 -4.34
C PRO A 92 -5.66 -10.27 -3.74
N SER A 93 -6.80 -10.29 -4.41
CA SER A 93 -8.00 -9.54 -3.99
C SER A 93 -8.49 -9.88 -2.57
N TRP A 94 -8.32 -11.13 -2.14
CA TRP A 94 -8.72 -11.59 -0.81
C TRP A 94 -7.75 -11.22 0.30
N SER A 95 -6.56 -10.76 -0.04
CA SER A 95 -5.50 -10.47 0.92
C SER A 95 -5.60 -9.05 1.46
N ILE A 96 -5.34 -8.90 2.74
CA ILE A 96 -4.98 -7.59 3.28
C ILE A 96 -3.64 -7.15 2.68
N HIS A 97 -3.38 -5.87 2.68
CA HIS A 97 -2.08 -5.31 2.31
C HIS A 97 -1.81 -4.09 3.18
N SER A 98 -0.64 -4.08 3.77
CA SER A 98 -0.12 -2.99 4.59
C SER A 98 1.38 -3.16 4.68
N GLY A 99 2.09 -2.13 5.03
CA GLY A 99 3.53 -2.21 5.17
C GLY A 99 4.07 -1.26 6.23
N VAL A 100 5.19 -1.67 6.82
CA VAL A 100 5.95 -0.82 7.74
C VAL A 100 7.43 -0.93 7.42
N GLY A 101 8.09 0.20 7.28
CA GLY A 101 9.52 0.26 7.02
C GLY A 101 10.34 0.55 8.27
N THR A 102 11.60 0.17 8.26
CA THR A 102 12.57 0.56 9.28
C THR A 102 13.04 2.01 9.13
N SER A 103 12.71 2.65 8.01
CA SER A 103 12.77 4.09 7.78
C SER A 103 11.79 4.45 6.65
N ASN A 104 11.73 5.71 6.25
CA ASN A 104 10.85 6.12 5.15
C ASN A 104 11.31 5.56 3.79
N TYR A 105 10.36 5.42 2.89
CA TYR A 105 10.51 4.86 1.55
C TYR A 105 9.42 5.39 0.63
N SER A 106 9.50 5.04 -0.62
CA SER A 106 8.44 5.28 -1.60
C SER A 106 7.90 3.95 -2.14
N PHE A 107 6.70 3.96 -2.65
CA PHE A 107 6.14 2.79 -3.32
C PHE A 107 5.18 3.19 -4.42
N ILE A 108 5.19 2.41 -5.49
CA ILE A 108 4.15 2.43 -6.52
C ILE A 108 3.07 1.44 -6.08
N TRP A 109 1.82 1.88 -6.16
CA TRP A 109 0.67 1.02 -6.01
C TRP A 109 -0.07 0.94 -7.34
N ALA A 110 -0.45 -0.26 -7.72
CA ALA A 110 -1.21 -0.52 -8.93
C ALA A 110 -2.30 -1.54 -8.63
N MET A 111 -3.54 -1.20 -8.95
CA MET A 111 -4.69 -2.08 -8.80
C MET A 111 -5.23 -2.42 -10.19
N CYS A 112 -5.57 -3.68 -10.39
CA CYS A 112 -6.16 -4.15 -11.65
C CYS A 112 -7.28 -5.14 -11.38
N GLY A 113 -8.39 -4.98 -12.05
CA GLY A 113 -9.56 -5.85 -11.93
C GLY A 113 -10.84 -5.20 -12.41
N GLU A 114 -11.95 -5.89 -12.26
CA GLU A 114 -13.27 -5.40 -12.70
C GLU A 114 -13.80 -4.26 -11.84
N ASN A 115 -13.37 -4.19 -10.58
CA ASN A 115 -13.78 -3.15 -9.64
C ASN A 115 -12.87 -1.93 -9.76
N ILE A 116 -13.36 -0.88 -10.40
CA ILE A 116 -12.64 0.37 -10.63
C ILE A 116 -13.00 1.49 -9.64
N THR A 117 -13.87 1.23 -8.67
CA THR A 117 -14.22 2.19 -7.64
C THR A 117 -13.11 2.26 -6.60
N TYR A 118 -12.31 3.32 -6.61
CA TYR A 118 -11.14 3.47 -5.74
C TYR A 118 -11.47 3.29 -4.26
N THR A 119 -12.61 3.79 -3.80
CA THR A 119 -13.03 3.78 -2.40
C THR A 119 -13.73 2.49 -1.96
N ASP A 120 -13.88 1.51 -2.85
CA ASP A 120 -14.44 0.21 -2.50
C ASP A 120 -13.36 -0.62 -1.76
N MET A 121 -13.34 -0.46 -0.46
CA MET A 121 -12.39 -1.07 0.46
C MET A 121 -13.14 -1.61 1.66
N ASP A 122 -12.92 -2.89 1.97
CA ASP A 122 -13.44 -3.54 3.17
C ASP A 122 -12.41 -3.39 4.28
N MET A 123 -12.62 -2.40 5.15
CA MET A 123 -11.69 -2.09 6.24
C MET A 123 -11.64 -3.20 7.27
N VAL A 124 -10.45 -3.55 7.69
CA VAL A 124 -10.21 -4.56 8.73
C VAL A 124 -9.72 -3.85 9.98
N PRO A 125 -10.47 -3.93 11.10
CA PRO A 125 -10.01 -3.40 12.38
C PRO A 125 -8.70 -4.06 12.81
N MET A 126 -7.76 -3.27 13.32
CA MET A 126 -6.42 -3.77 13.67
C MET A 126 -6.44 -4.83 14.76
N ASP A 127 -7.40 -4.77 15.68
CA ASP A 127 -7.59 -5.76 16.76
C ASP A 127 -8.14 -7.12 16.28
N GLN A 128 -8.57 -7.21 15.04
CA GLN A 128 -9.04 -8.45 14.42
C GLN A 128 -7.94 -9.19 13.65
N LEU A 129 -6.79 -8.58 13.44
CA LEU A 129 -5.67 -9.21 12.75
C LEU A 129 -5.00 -10.28 13.63
N LYS A 130 -4.66 -11.42 13.00
CA LYS A 130 -3.98 -12.54 13.67
C LYS A 130 -2.93 -13.16 12.76
#